data_82ab85ddc1b952505566a0e4461ee310
#
_entry.id   82ab85ddc1b952505566a0e4461ee310
#
_cell.length_a   1.000
_cell.length_b   1.000
_cell.length_c   1.000
_cell.angle_alpha   90.00
_cell.angle_beta   90.00
_cell.angle_gamma   90.00
#
_symmetry.space_group_name_H-M   'P 1'
#
loop_
_entity.id
_entity.type
_entity.pdbx_description
1 polymer ?
#
loop_
_entity_poly.entity_id
_entity_poly.type
_entity_poly.pdbx_seq_one_letter_code
_entity_poly.pdbx_strand_id
1 'polypeptide(L)' 'MAGVEMVEKVLEIVGVSNESFDKAAQDAVNETAKTVRNIRWATVKELDCKVEGNKIVEYHTLMRIYFDVER' A
#
# COMPACT_ATOMS: atom_id res chain seq x y z
N MET A 1 11.77 -5.55 -32.00
CA MET A 1 11.33 -5.65 -31.22
C MET A 1 11.23 -5.10 -30.28
N ALA A 2 10.71 -5.12 -29.97
CA ALA A 2 10.51 -4.37 -29.07
C ALA A 2 10.99 -4.81 -27.84
N GLY A 3 11.65 -4.16 -27.21
CA GLY A 3 12.03 -4.46 -25.89
C GLY A 3 10.92 -4.11 -24.96
N VAL A 4 11.22 -4.19 -23.70
CA VAL A 4 10.31 -3.77 -22.68
C VAL A 4 10.26 -2.26 -22.66
N GLU A 5 9.08 -1.74 -22.81
CA GLU A 5 8.89 -0.30 -22.89
C GLU A 5 8.57 0.30 -21.54
N MET A 6 8.35 -0.52 -20.54
CA MET A 6 7.81 -0.07 -19.30
C MET A 6 8.74 -0.44 -18.16
N VAL A 7 8.88 0.48 -17.24
CA VAL A 7 9.65 0.24 -16.01
C VAL A 7 8.73 0.56 -14.85
N GLU A 8 8.67 -0.37 -13.91
CA GLU A 8 7.89 -0.16 -12.69
C GLU A 8 8.81 0.10 -11.52
N LYS A 9 8.37 0.95 -10.65
CA LYS A 9 8.99 1.12 -9.36
C LYS A 9 8.05 0.63 -8.28
N VAL A 10 8.62 0.29 -7.16
CA VAL A 10 7.84 -0.19 -6.02
C VAL A 10 8.27 0.55 -4.77
N LEU A 11 7.31 0.86 -3.93
CA LEU A 11 7.61 1.36 -2.60
C LEU A 11 6.82 0.56 -1.59
N GLU A 12 7.31 0.53 -0.35
CA GLU A 12 6.60 -0.13 0.73
C GLU A 12 6.07 0.91 1.68
N ILE A 13 4.86 0.67 2.15
CA ILE A 13 4.19 1.61 3.03
C ILE A 13 3.26 0.83 3.95
N VAL A 14 3.06 1.34 5.14
CA VAL A 14 2.15 0.73 6.10
C VAL A 14 0.94 1.65 6.25
N GLY A 15 -0.24 1.12 5.96
CA GLY A 15 -1.47 1.81 6.25
C GLY A 15 -1.93 1.43 7.65
N VAL A 16 -2.51 2.38 8.36
CA VAL A 16 -3.00 2.17 9.71
C VAL A 16 -4.43 2.66 9.78
N SER A 17 -5.30 1.84 10.37
CA SER A 17 -6.70 2.20 10.54
C SER A 17 -7.19 1.64 11.85
N ASN A 18 -8.10 2.34 12.49
CA ASN A 18 -8.76 1.78 13.66
C ASN A 18 -10.06 1.06 13.28
N GLU A 19 -10.31 0.89 11.98
CA GLU A 19 -11.56 0.26 11.52
C GLU A 19 -11.36 -1.10 10.90
N SER A 20 -10.40 -1.23 9.97
CA SER A 20 -10.23 -2.49 9.26
C SER A 20 -8.91 -2.51 8.49
N PHE A 21 -8.51 -3.73 8.08
CA PHE A 21 -7.36 -3.89 7.20
C PHE A 21 -7.63 -3.26 5.83
N ASP A 22 -8.85 -3.41 5.33
CA ASP A 22 -9.22 -2.84 4.04
C ASP A 22 -9.09 -1.32 4.05
N LYS A 23 -9.56 -0.71 5.12
CA LYS A 23 -9.48 0.73 5.26
C LYS A 23 -8.02 1.18 5.33
N ALA A 24 -7.21 0.42 6.08
CA ALA A 24 -5.78 0.72 6.18
C ALA A 24 -5.11 0.65 4.82
N ALA A 25 -5.44 -0.37 4.04
CA ALA A 25 -4.88 -0.53 2.70
C ALA A 25 -5.29 0.62 1.79
N GLN A 26 -6.57 0.98 1.80
CA GLN A 26 -7.06 2.06 0.95
C GLN A 26 -6.42 3.39 1.33
N ASP A 27 -6.25 3.63 2.63
CA ASP A 27 -5.63 4.86 3.09
C ASP A 27 -4.17 4.95 2.64
N ALA A 28 -3.47 3.80 2.63
CA ALA A 28 -2.09 3.76 2.14
C ALA A 28 -2.02 4.13 0.66
N VAL A 29 -2.94 3.59 -0.15
CA VAL A 29 -2.99 3.90 -1.57
C VAL A 29 -3.32 5.37 -1.77
N ASN A 30 -4.30 5.88 -1.03
CA ASN A 30 -4.70 7.28 -1.15
C ASN A 30 -3.56 8.22 -0.81
N GLU A 31 -2.83 7.91 0.25
CA GLU A 31 -1.71 8.75 0.66
C GLU A 31 -0.60 8.74 -0.39
N THR A 32 -0.30 7.55 -0.91
CA THR A 32 0.73 7.41 -1.93
C THR A 32 0.34 8.16 -3.20
N ALA A 33 -0.93 8.12 -3.55
CA ALA A 33 -1.42 8.77 -4.76
C ALA A 33 -1.29 10.29 -4.73
N LYS A 34 -1.04 10.87 -3.56
CA LYS A 34 -0.85 12.31 -3.47
C LYS A 34 0.46 12.75 -4.15
N THR A 35 1.46 11.88 -4.18
CA THR A 35 2.76 12.23 -4.72
C THR A 35 3.24 11.32 -5.85
N VAL A 36 2.56 10.18 -6.05
CA VAL A 36 2.98 9.19 -7.02
C VAL A 36 1.88 9.03 -8.06
N ARG A 37 2.28 9.04 -9.32
CA ARG A 37 1.34 8.85 -10.43
C ARG A 37 1.43 7.44 -10.96
N ASN A 38 0.39 7.03 -11.66
CA ASN A 38 0.39 5.78 -12.43
C ASN A 38 0.52 4.55 -11.54
N ILE A 39 -0.13 4.59 -10.38
CA ILE A 39 -0.22 3.42 -9.53
C ILE A 39 -1.01 2.36 -10.28
N ARG A 40 -0.44 1.17 -10.39
CA ARG A 40 -1.04 0.09 -11.19
C ARG A 40 -1.64 -0.99 -10.33
N TRP A 41 -0.94 -1.37 -9.28
CA TRP A 41 -1.41 -2.45 -8.41
C TRP A 41 -0.62 -2.42 -7.12
N ALA A 42 -1.07 -3.23 -6.17
CA ALA A 42 -0.43 -3.30 -4.88
C ALA A 42 -0.53 -4.72 -4.34
N THR A 43 0.46 -5.09 -3.56
CA THR A 43 0.49 -6.40 -2.91
C THR A 43 0.45 -6.18 -1.41
N VAL A 44 -0.41 -6.91 -0.72
CA VAL A 44 -0.42 -6.90 0.74
C VAL A 44 0.64 -7.89 1.20
N LYS A 45 1.59 -7.40 1.98
CA LYS A 45 2.71 -8.21 2.46
C LYS A 45 2.44 -8.79 3.83
N GLU A 46 1.91 -7.99 4.73
CA GLU A 46 1.66 -8.40 6.10
C GLU A 46 0.46 -7.69 6.66
N LEU A 47 -0.22 -8.38 7.54
CA LEU A 47 -1.34 -7.82 8.28
C LEU A 47 -1.02 -7.95 9.76
N ASP A 48 -1.00 -6.84 10.47
CA ASP A 48 -0.70 -6.80 11.88
C ASP A 48 -1.77 -6.06 12.63
N CYS A 49 -1.94 -6.38 13.89
CA CYS A 49 -2.90 -5.70 14.74
C CYS A 49 -2.24 -5.25 16.02
N LYS A 50 -2.59 -4.07 16.47
CA LYS A 50 -2.22 -3.64 17.81
C LYS A 50 -3.32 -4.05 18.77
N VAL A 51 -2.92 -4.62 19.90
CA VAL A 51 -3.87 -5.13 20.89
C VAL A 51 -3.64 -4.39 22.20
N GLU A 52 -4.72 -3.90 22.77
CA GLU A 52 -4.70 -3.27 24.08
C GLU A 52 -5.89 -3.78 24.88
N GLY A 53 -5.63 -4.29 26.09
CA GLY A 53 -6.70 -4.82 26.92
C GLY A 53 -7.50 -5.92 26.24
N ASN A 54 -6.80 -6.80 25.52
CA ASN A 54 -7.39 -7.94 24.79
C ASN A 54 -8.30 -7.51 23.65
N LYS A 55 -8.19 -6.28 23.19
CA LYS A 55 -8.97 -5.80 22.05
C LYS A 55 -8.04 -5.28 20.98
N ILE A 56 -8.42 -5.54 19.73
CA ILE A 56 -7.70 -4.98 18.59
C ILE A 56 -8.08 -3.51 18.48
N VAL A 57 -7.09 -2.64 18.56
CA VAL A 57 -7.34 -1.20 18.51
C VAL A 57 -6.83 -0.55 17.22
N GLU A 58 -5.90 -1.22 16.53
CA GLU A 58 -5.40 -0.72 15.25
C GLU A 58 -5.14 -1.89 14.32
N TYR A 59 -5.38 -1.64 13.04
CA TYR A 59 -5.09 -2.57 11.96
C TYR A 59 -3.99 -1.99 11.11
N HIS A 60 -2.94 -2.75 10.86
CA HIS A 60 -1.79 -2.31 10.07
C HIS A 60 -1.66 -3.21 8.84
N THR A 61 -1.58 -2.58 7.68
CA THR A 61 -1.42 -3.31 6.42
C THR A 61 -0.12 -2.86 5.77
N LEU A 62 0.85 -3.77 5.73
CA LEU A 62 2.12 -3.50 5.04
C LEU A 62 1.94 -3.83 3.56
N MET A 63 2.20 -2.88 2.70
CA MET A 63 1.93 -3.01 1.28
C MET A 63 3.12 -2.64 0.44
N ARG A 64 3.20 -3.27 -0.72
CA ARG A 64 4.06 -2.82 -1.80
C ARG A 64 3.16 -2.20 -2.85
N ILE A 65 3.46 -0.99 -3.24
CA ILE A 65 2.68 -0.27 -4.24
C ILE A 65 3.55 -0.11 -5.46
N TYR A 66 3.02 -0.57 -6.60
CA TYR A 66 3.74 -0.60 -7.87
C TYR A 66 3.20 0.48 -8.78
N PHE A 67 4.10 1.22 -9.38
CA PHE A 67 3.69 2.30 -10.28
C PHE A 67 4.65 2.37 -11.46
N ASP A 68 4.13 2.85 -12.58
CA ASP A 68 4.92 2.97 -13.80
C ASP A 68 5.74 4.24 -13.76
N VAL A 69 6.97 4.12 -14.23
CA VAL A 69 7.82 5.30 -14.38
C VAL A 69 7.45 5.99 -15.69
N GLU A 70 7.13 7.26 -15.60
CA GLU A 70 6.85 8.05 -16.78
C GLU A 70 8.14 8.41 -17.48
N ARG A 71 8.09 8.38 -18.79
CA ARG A 71 9.24 8.70 -19.60
C ARG A 71 9.00 9.89 -20.48
#